data_e7b3c44ed8c9a1fae5ab767772471095
#
_entry.id   e7b3c44ed8c9a1fae5ab767772471095
#
_cell.length_a   1.000
_cell.length_b   1.000
_cell.length_c   1.000
_cell.angle_alpha   90.00
_cell.angle_beta   90.00
_cell.angle_gamma   90.00
#
_symmetry.space_group_name_H-M   'P 1'
#
loop_
_entity.id
_entity.type
_entity.pdbx_description
1 polymer ?
#
loop_
_entity_poly.entity_id
_entity_poly.type
_entity_poly.pdbx_seq_one_letter_code
_entity_poly.pdbx_strand_id
1 'polypeptide(L)'
;MKFALVDDEILQLQNLRQLLAAELHTLTPNTPHLIDGYRNGQVFLDHWQPGMYDVVVLDIFMGGITGVDVAKEIRRTDPAVKLVFCSRSNEFAAESYQVNAQYYLVKPATPASISNMLHRLDLERIRLEQPVTLPDGHSVLLRRILYTECYNHVVTLHMKDHETYHLRTSHSQMEELLTPCGFIVSPNKGVLVNFYEVIGATDDSFTLSDGSTVPISRRKRKEVMAAYTRFRFQKLRSEVQP
;
A
#
# COMPACT_ATOMS: atom_id res chain seq x y z
N MET A 1 -1.18 -0.41 -5.34
CA MET A 1 -1.52 -1.69 -4.65
C MET A 1 -2.38 -2.53 -5.56
N LYS A 2 -2.28 -3.85 -5.45
CA LYS A 2 -2.98 -4.81 -6.30
C LYS A 2 -3.93 -5.67 -5.47
N PHE A 3 -5.19 -5.67 -5.85
CA PHE A 3 -6.27 -6.42 -5.21
C PHE A 3 -6.81 -7.49 -6.16
N ALA A 4 -7.08 -8.69 -5.66
CA ALA A 4 -7.91 -9.67 -6.33
C ALA A 4 -9.25 -9.82 -5.59
N LEU A 5 -10.34 -9.85 -6.33
CA LEU A 5 -11.68 -10.15 -5.83
C LEU A 5 -12.13 -11.46 -6.47
N VAL A 6 -12.50 -12.44 -5.67
CA VAL A 6 -12.92 -13.76 -6.16
C VAL A 6 -14.32 -14.05 -5.64
N ASP A 7 -15.31 -14.09 -6.53
CA ASP A 7 -16.73 -14.26 -6.20
C ASP A 7 -17.46 -14.72 -7.48
N ASP A 8 -18.26 -15.79 -7.44
CA ASP A 8 -18.94 -16.31 -8.62
C ASP A 8 -20.16 -15.46 -9.04
N GLU A 9 -20.66 -14.60 -8.14
CA GLU A 9 -21.76 -13.67 -8.42
C GLU A 9 -21.23 -12.36 -9.03
N ILE A 10 -21.46 -12.15 -10.33
CA ILE A 10 -20.96 -10.96 -11.08
C ILE A 10 -21.42 -9.63 -10.45
N LEU A 11 -22.63 -9.56 -9.93
CA LEU A 11 -23.17 -8.34 -9.31
C LEU A 11 -22.42 -8.02 -8.00
N GLN A 12 -22.06 -9.05 -7.22
CA GLN A 12 -21.28 -8.88 -5.99
C GLN A 12 -19.86 -8.39 -6.31
N LEU A 13 -19.19 -8.99 -7.30
CA LEU A 13 -17.89 -8.53 -7.78
C LEU A 13 -17.91 -7.07 -8.21
N GLN A 14 -18.91 -6.67 -9.00
CA GLN A 14 -19.04 -5.29 -9.47
C GLN A 14 -19.27 -4.31 -8.33
N ASN A 15 -20.18 -4.63 -7.42
CA ASN A 15 -20.46 -3.80 -6.25
C ASN A 15 -19.22 -3.66 -5.35
N LEU A 16 -18.58 -4.78 -5.01
CA LEU A 16 -17.40 -4.77 -4.17
C LEU A 16 -16.25 -3.98 -4.81
N ARG A 17 -16.05 -4.13 -6.13
CA ARG A 17 -15.06 -3.37 -6.89
C ARG A 17 -15.33 -1.86 -6.84
N GLN A 18 -16.58 -1.43 -7.01
CA GLN A 18 -16.95 -0.01 -6.95
C GLN A 18 -16.72 0.57 -5.55
N LEU A 19 -17.18 -0.12 -4.50
CA LEU A 19 -17.00 0.30 -3.12
C LEU A 19 -15.52 0.40 -2.75
N LEU A 20 -14.74 -0.63 -3.11
CA LEU A 20 -13.31 -0.67 -2.85
C LEU A 20 -12.56 0.45 -3.57
N ALA A 21 -12.87 0.68 -4.85
CA ALA A 21 -12.24 1.75 -5.62
C ALA A 21 -12.55 3.14 -5.06
N ALA A 22 -13.79 3.39 -4.63
CA ALA A 22 -14.20 4.65 -4.03
C ALA A 22 -13.48 4.92 -2.69
N GLU A 23 -13.42 3.92 -1.80
CA GLU A 23 -12.74 4.06 -0.51
C GLU A 23 -11.23 4.20 -0.67
N LEU A 24 -10.60 3.43 -1.57
CA LEU A 24 -9.18 3.56 -1.89
C LEU A 24 -8.84 4.94 -2.46
N HIS A 25 -9.69 5.50 -3.33
CA HIS A 25 -9.50 6.85 -3.84
C HIS A 25 -9.55 7.90 -2.71
N THR A 26 -10.42 7.70 -1.72
CA THR A 26 -10.53 8.59 -0.57
C THR A 26 -9.32 8.48 0.37
N LEU A 27 -8.90 7.25 0.67
CA LEU A 27 -7.80 6.99 1.62
C LEU A 27 -6.42 7.25 1.01
N THR A 28 -6.27 7.00 -0.29
CA THR A 28 -4.98 7.05 -0.99
C THR A 28 -5.11 7.69 -2.37
N PRO A 29 -5.48 9.00 -2.45
CA PRO A 29 -5.88 9.66 -3.71
C PRO A 29 -4.79 9.69 -4.79
N ASN A 30 -3.53 9.60 -4.41
CA ASN A 30 -2.39 9.67 -5.35
C ASN A 30 -1.72 8.30 -5.60
N THR A 31 -2.34 7.21 -5.13
CA THR A 31 -1.77 5.86 -5.28
C THR A 31 -2.55 5.09 -6.35
N PRO A 32 -1.90 4.59 -7.40
CA PRO A 32 -2.59 3.72 -8.37
C PRO A 32 -2.98 2.39 -7.73
N HIS A 33 -4.20 1.94 -8.02
CA HIS A 33 -4.72 0.67 -7.56
C HIS A 33 -5.15 -0.18 -8.75
N LEU A 34 -4.78 -1.45 -8.75
CA LEU A 34 -5.28 -2.46 -9.66
C LEU A 34 -6.25 -3.36 -8.89
N ILE A 35 -7.45 -3.55 -9.43
CA ILE A 35 -8.47 -4.42 -8.83
C ILE A 35 -8.93 -5.40 -9.90
N ASP A 36 -8.47 -6.64 -9.81
CA ASP A 36 -8.86 -7.72 -10.70
C ASP A 36 -10.02 -8.51 -10.10
N GLY A 37 -10.91 -9.02 -10.95
CA GLY A 37 -12.07 -9.81 -10.56
C GLY A 37 -12.04 -11.20 -11.18
N TYR A 38 -12.27 -12.23 -10.38
CA TYR A 38 -12.33 -13.63 -10.79
C TYR A 38 -13.67 -14.22 -10.37
N ARG A 39 -14.33 -14.90 -11.27
CA ARG A 39 -15.65 -15.53 -11.04
C ARG A 39 -15.56 -16.99 -10.62
N ASN A 40 -14.37 -17.50 -10.37
CA ASN A 40 -14.15 -18.89 -10.00
C ASN A 40 -12.83 -19.03 -9.27
N GLY A 41 -12.83 -19.76 -8.16
CA GLY A 41 -11.64 -19.96 -7.34
C GLY A 41 -10.55 -20.75 -8.05
N GLN A 42 -10.92 -21.76 -8.89
CA GLN A 42 -9.93 -22.53 -9.65
C GLN A 42 -9.27 -21.68 -10.73
N VAL A 43 -10.04 -20.89 -11.49
CA VAL A 43 -9.50 -19.95 -12.48
C VAL A 43 -8.56 -18.93 -11.84
N PHE A 44 -8.89 -18.47 -10.63
CA PHE A 44 -7.99 -17.61 -9.87
C PHE A 44 -6.68 -18.33 -9.53
N LEU A 45 -6.73 -19.56 -9.00
CA LEU A 45 -5.53 -20.33 -8.65
C LEU A 45 -4.66 -20.67 -9.87
N ASP A 46 -5.26 -20.91 -11.03
CA ASP A 46 -4.52 -21.17 -12.28
C ASP A 46 -3.69 -19.94 -12.74
N HIS A 47 -4.10 -18.74 -12.34
CA HIS A 47 -3.39 -17.48 -12.62
C HIS A 47 -2.54 -16.98 -11.46
N TRP A 48 -2.71 -17.58 -10.26
CA TRP A 48 -2.05 -17.14 -9.04
C TRP A 48 -0.54 -17.33 -9.08
N GLN A 49 0.18 -16.29 -8.65
CA GLN A 49 1.61 -16.36 -8.36
C GLN A 49 1.91 -15.61 -7.05
N PRO A 50 2.83 -16.10 -6.20
CA PRO A 50 3.25 -15.41 -5.00
C PRO A 50 3.71 -13.99 -5.30
N GLY A 51 3.26 -13.01 -4.48
CA GLY A 51 3.57 -11.60 -4.67
C GLY A 51 2.78 -10.89 -5.79
N MET A 52 1.86 -11.57 -6.48
CA MET A 52 1.06 -10.99 -7.55
C MET A 52 0.08 -9.95 -7.02
N TYR A 53 -0.51 -10.19 -5.85
CA TYR A 53 -1.48 -9.32 -5.19
C TYR A 53 -1.05 -8.99 -3.77
N ASP A 54 -1.40 -7.77 -3.31
CA ASP A 54 -1.20 -7.34 -1.93
C ASP A 54 -2.34 -7.83 -1.03
N VAL A 55 -3.55 -7.88 -1.59
CA VAL A 55 -4.79 -8.27 -0.90
C VAL A 55 -5.63 -9.16 -1.80
N VAL A 56 -6.15 -10.25 -1.26
CA VAL A 56 -7.12 -11.13 -1.93
C VAL A 56 -8.39 -11.18 -1.10
N VAL A 57 -9.52 -10.81 -1.70
CA VAL A 57 -10.86 -10.89 -1.10
C VAL A 57 -11.58 -12.07 -1.72
N LEU A 58 -11.98 -13.04 -0.90
CA LEU A 58 -12.53 -14.33 -1.31
C LEU A 58 -13.97 -14.47 -0.82
N ASP A 59 -14.90 -14.75 -1.71
CA ASP A 59 -16.15 -15.36 -1.28
C ASP A 59 -15.89 -16.79 -0.80
N ILE A 60 -16.55 -17.20 0.25
CA ILE A 60 -16.42 -18.57 0.77
C ILE A 60 -17.26 -19.54 -0.06
N PHE A 61 -18.46 -19.13 -0.43
CA PHE A 61 -19.40 -20.00 -1.14
C PHE A 61 -19.38 -19.74 -2.64
N MET A 62 -18.53 -20.48 -3.34
CA MET A 62 -18.42 -20.44 -4.79
C MET A 62 -18.72 -21.83 -5.36
N GLY A 63 -19.27 -21.89 -6.55
CA GLY A 63 -19.45 -23.18 -7.24
C GLY A 63 -18.12 -23.90 -7.47
N GLY A 64 -17.96 -25.09 -6.91
CA GLY A 64 -16.75 -25.91 -7.02
C GLY A 64 -15.83 -25.79 -5.81
N ILE A 65 -14.63 -25.18 -5.96
CA ILE A 65 -13.68 -24.99 -4.86
C ILE A 65 -14.16 -23.86 -3.93
N THR A 66 -14.08 -24.09 -2.62
CA THR A 66 -14.46 -23.07 -1.64
C THR A 66 -13.40 -21.97 -1.48
N GLY A 67 -13.81 -20.78 -1.07
CA GLY A 67 -12.85 -19.70 -0.76
C GLY A 67 -11.86 -20.06 0.34
N VAL A 68 -12.25 -20.93 1.27
CA VAL A 68 -11.35 -21.47 2.31
C VAL A 68 -10.26 -22.34 1.70
N ASP A 69 -10.60 -23.20 0.74
CA ASP A 69 -9.62 -24.04 0.07
C ASP A 69 -8.67 -23.21 -0.81
N VAL A 70 -9.20 -22.20 -1.50
CA VAL A 70 -8.39 -21.20 -2.23
C VAL A 70 -7.41 -20.52 -1.27
N ALA A 71 -7.87 -20.08 -0.12
CA ALA A 71 -7.04 -19.41 0.89
C ALA A 71 -5.92 -20.33 1.42
N LYS A 72 -6.19 -21.62 1.63
CA LYS A 72 -5.18 -22.61 2.02
C LYS A 72 -4.09 -22.76 0.96
N GLU A 73 -4.46 -22.85 -0.32
CA GLU A 73 -3.48 -22.96 -1.40
C GLU A 73 -2.62 -21.68 -1.51
N ILE A 74 -3.22 -20.49 -1.38
CA ILE A 74 -2.48 -19.23 -1.32
C ILE A 74 -1.45 -19.26 -0.18
N ARG A 75 -1.86 -19.65 1.03
CA ARG A 75 -0.98 -19.66 2.22
C ARG A 75 0.19 -20.60 2.11
N ARG A 76 0.10 -21.68 1.33
CA ARG A 76 1.22 -22.62 1.07
C ARG A 76 2.34 -21.95 0.29
N THR A 77 2.02 -20.98 -0.55
CA THR A 77 2.98 -20.35 -1.47
C THR A 77 3.29 -18.89 -1.12
N ASP A 78 2.36 -18.20 -0.46
CA ASP A 78 2.51 -16.79 -0.07
C ASP A 78 1.93 -16.54 1.33
N PRO A 79 2.77 -16.55 2.38
CA PRO A 79 2.33 -16.25 3.74
C PRO A 79 2.09 -14.75 3.97
N ALA A 80 2.57 -13.85 3.08
CA ALA A 80 2.57 -12.42 3.28
C ALA A 80 1.30 -11.72 2.76
N VAL A 81 0.68 -12.26 1.69
CA VAL A 81 -0.53 -11.65 1.10
C VAL A 81 -1.64 -11.51 2.13
N LYS A 82 -2.36 -10.40 2.09
CA LYS A 82 -3.51 -10.16 3.00
C LYS A 82 -4.73 -10.89 2.46
N LEU A 83 -5.31 -11.78 3.27
CA LEU A 83 -6.54 -12.50 2.95
C LEU A 83 -7.73 -11.89 3.68
N VAL A 84 -8.80 -11.69 2.95
CA VAL A 84 -10.09 -11.22 3.45
C VAL A 84 -11.16 -12.18 2.96
N PHE A 85 -12.00 -12.67 3.84
CA PHE A 85 -13.22 -13.36 3.43
C PHE A 85 -14.38 -12.37 3.28
N CYS A 86 -15.22 -12.59 2.27
CA CYS A 86 -16.44 -11.83 2.05
C CYS A 86 -17.60 -12.79 1.84
N SER A 87 -18.45 -13.00 2.85
CA SER A 87 -19.49 -14.03 2.81
C SER A 87 -20.81 -13.57 3.43
N ARG A 88 -21.91 -14.29 3.11
CA ARG A 88 -23.24 -14.05 3.69
C ARG A 88 -23.40 -14.67 5.08
N SER A 89 -22.58 -15.65 5.45
CA SER A 89 -22.65 -16.36 6.73
C SER A 89 -21.39 -16.10 7.56
N ASN A 90 -21.54 -16.05 8.87
CA ASN A 90 -20.43 -15.96 9.84
C ASN A 90 -19.92 -17.36 10.29
N GLU A 91 -20.49 -18.45 9.78
CA GLU A 91 -20.18 -19.81 10.22
C GLU A 91 -18.73 -20.21 10.00
N PHE A 92 -18.07 -19.61 8.99
CA PHE A 92 -16.68 -19.88 8.63
C PHE A 92 -15.66 -18.92 9.27
N ALA A 93 -16.10 -18.16 10.27
CA ALA A 93 -15.17 -17.26 10.98
C ALA A 93 -14.04 -18.06 11.70
N ALA A 94 -14.32 -19.27 12.16
CA ALA A 94 -13.31 -20.13 12.79
C ALA A 94 -12.24 -20.60 11.79
N GLU A 95 -12.62 -20.97 10.57
CA GLU A 95 -11.70 -21.38 9.51
C GLU A 95 -10.81 -20.24 9.01
N SER A 96 -11.30 -18.99 9.14
CA SER A 96 -10.51 -17.80 8.78
C SER A 96 -9.23 -17.68 9.62
N TYR A 97 -9.24 -18.13 10.87
CA TYR A 97 -8.06 -18.16 11.73
C TYR A 97 -7.00 -19.15 11.24
N GLN A 98 -7.40 -20.30 10.67
CA GLN A 98 -6.46 -21.33 10.19
C GLN A 98 -5.60 -20.82 9.02
N VAL A 99 -6.12 -19.89 8.23
CA VAL A 99 -5.42 -19.29 7.09
C VAL A 99 -4.87 -17.90 7.39
N ASN A 100 -4.90 -17.47 8.66
CA ASN A 100 -4.51 -16.12 9.07
C ASN A 100 -5.15 -15.04 8.20
N ALA A 101 -6.48 -15.12 7.99
CA ALA A 101 -7.22 -14.05 7.34
C ALA A 101 -7.21 -12.79 8.21
N GLN A 102 -6.93 -11.65 7.62
CA GLN A 102 -6.84 -10.37 8.33
C GLN A 102 -8.18 -9.73 8.61
N TYR A 103 -9.19 -10.08 7.81
CA TYR A 103 -10.54 -9.53 7.97
C TYR A 103 -11.61 -10.50 7.46
N TYR A 104 -12.80 -10.34 8.01
CA TYR A 104 -14.01 -11.04 7.59
C TYR A 104 -15.09 -9.99 7.28
N LEU A 105 -15.48 -9.90 6.02
CA LEU A 105 -16.48 -8.96 5.53
C LEU A 105 -17.80 -9.69 5.35
N VAL A 106 -18.86 -9.18 5.98
CA VAL A 106 -20.19 -9.77 5.84
C VAL A 106 -20.92 -9.08 4.69
N LYS A 107 -21.49 -9.86 3.76
CA LYS A 107 -22.35 -9.36 2.67
C LYS A 107 -23.74 -8.95 3.21
N PRO A 108 -24.32 -7.85 2.71
CA PRO A 108 -23.79 -6.96 1.67
C PRO A 108 -22.71 -6.03 2.20
N ALA A 109 -21.65 -5.87 1.42
CA ALA A 109 -20.61 -4.90 1.75
C ALA A 109 -21.17 -3.46 1.68
N THR A 110 -20.72 -2.62 2.61
CA THR A 110 -21.10 -1.21 2.70
C THR A 110 -19.84 -0.33 2.66
N PRO A 111 -19.94 0.97 2.32
CA PRO A 111 -18.77 1.87 2.41
C PRO A 111 -18.09 1.81 3.78
N ALA A 112 -18.88 1.81 4.87
CA ALA A 112 -18.33 1.73 6.22
C ALA A 112 -17.58 0.42 6.49
N SER A 113 -18.12 -0.73 6.05
CA SER A 113 -17.47 -2.03 6.25
C SER A 113 -16.19 -2.15 5.41
N ILE A 114 -16.15 -1.58 4.19
CA ILE A 114 -14.94 -1.51 3.36
C ILE A 114 -13.90 -0.59 3.99
N SER A 115 -14.30 0.58 4.49
CA SER A 115 -13.39 1.49 5.18
C SER A 115 -12.75 0.83 6.40
N ASN A 116 -13.54 0.15 7.25
CA ASN A 116 -13.04 -0.60 8.41
C ASN A 116 -12.07 -1.72 7.99
N MET A 117 -12.39 -2.47 6.94
CA MET A 117 -11.51 -3.50 6.38
C MET A 117 -10.16 -2.89 5.96
N LEU A 118 -10.17 -1.81 5.18
CA LEU A 118 -8.95 -1.17 4.68
C LEU A 118 -8.07 -0.64 5.82
N HIS A 119 -8.67 -0.07 6.86
CA HIS A 119 -7.95 0.34 8.07
C HIS A 119 -7.32 -0.87 8.79
N ARG A 120 -8.06 -1.98 8.91
CA ARG A 120 -7.57 -3.18 9.60
C ARG A 120 -6.47 -3.91 8.83
N LEU A 121 -6.44 -3.78 7.50
CA LEU A 121 -5.40 -4.38 6.65
C LEU A 121 -4.04 -3.68 6.77
N ASP A 122 -3.96 -2.52 7.45
CA ASP A 122 -2.74 -1.74 7.59
C ASP A 122 -2.08 -1.47 6.21
N LEU A 123 -2.84 -0.80 5.35
CA LEU A 123 -2.40 -0.49 3.98
C LEU A 123 -1.09 0.31 3.95
N GLU A 124 -0.83 1.09 4.99
CA GLU A 124 0.41 1.86 5.11
C GLU A 124 1.61 0.94 5.22
N ARG A 125 1.52 -0.11 6.04
CA ARG A 125 2.57 -1.12 6.17
C ARG A 125 2.81 -1.87 4.86
N ILE A 126 1.74 -2.27 4.17
CA ILE A 126 1.85 -2.90 2.84
C ILE A 126 2.63 -1.99 1.89
N ARG A 127 2.33 -0.69 1.87
CA ARG A 127 3.00 0.28 0.99
C ARG A 127 4.47 0.49 1.35
N LEU A 128 4.79 0.51 2.64
CA LEU A 128 6.17 0.65 3.12
C LEU A 128 7.03 -0.56 2.78
N GLU A 129 6.44 -1.75 2.76
CA GLU A 129 7.12 -3.01 2.45
C GLU A 129 7.20 -3.32 0.94
N GLN A 130 6.56 -2.50 0.09
CA GLN A 130 6.66 -2.69 -1.36
C GLN A 130 8.08 -2.38 -1.86
N PRO A 131 8.68 -3.30 -2.64
CA PRO A 131 9.90 -2.99 -3.35
C PRO A 131 9.59 -2.05 -4.52
N VAL A 132 10.47 -1.09 -4.75
CA VAL A 132 10.48 -0.25 -5.94
C VAL A 132 11.70 -0.61 -6.78
N THR A 133 11.50 -0.86 -8.06
CA THR A 133 12.60 -1.13 -8.99
C THR A 133 13.12 0.19 -9.52
N LEU A 134 14.38 0.48 -9.23
CA LEU A 134 15.09 1.66 -9.69
C LEU A 134 15.39 1.60 -11.20
N PRO A 135 15.69 2.73 -11.87
CA PRO A 135 15.98 2.77 -13.30
C PRO A 135 17.13 1.87 -13.77
N ASP A 136 18.01 1.47 -12.89
CA ASP A 136 19.15 0.57 -13.16
C ASP A 136 18.83 -0.91 -12.89
N GLY A 137 17.58 -1.24 -12.53
CA GLY A 137 17.09 -2.59 -12.26
C GLY A 137 17.23 -3.07 -10.81
N HIS A 138 17.89 -2.32 -9.92
CA HIS A 138 17.94 -2.66 -8.51
C HIS A 138 16.60 -2.41 -7.83
N SER A 139 16.25 -3.26 -6.87
CA SER A 139 15.02 -3.11 -6.07
C SER A 139 15.34 -2.69 -4.65
N VAL A 140 14.66 -1.64 -4.18
CA VAL A 140 14.78 -1.13 -2.81
C VAL A 140 13.41 -1.08 -2.15
N LEU A 141 13.35 -1.34 -0.85
CA LEU A 141 12.12 -1.18 -0.08
C LEU A 141 11.90 0.31 0.24
N LEU A 142 10.70 0.82 -0.03
CA LEU A 142 10.35 2.22 0.24
C LEU A 142 10.63 2.63 1.70
N ARG A 143 10.39 1.72 2.65
CA ARG A 143 10.65 1.96 4.09
C ARG A 143 12.12 2.18 4.44
N ARG A 144 13.06 1.79 3.57
CA ARG A 144 14.50 1.98 3.79
C ARG A 144 14.98 3.35 3.34
N ILE A 145 14.25 4.02 2.45
CA ILE A 145 14.63 5.33 1.91
C ILE A 145 14.28 6.41 2.94
N LEU A 146 15.27 7.20 3.37
CA LEU A 146 15.07 8.39 4.18
C LEU A 146 14.78 9.60 3.29
N TYR A 147 15.69 9.87 2.38
CA TYR A 147 15.56 10.94 1.40
C TYR A 147 16.44 10.65 0.18
N THR A 148 16.24 11.40 -0.89
CA THR A 148 17.12 11.38 -2.06
C THR A 148 17.60 12.79 -2.36
N GLU A 149 18.76 12.91 -2.94
CA GLU A 149 19.26 14.17 -3.49
C GLU A 149 19.85 13.94 -4.89
N CYS A 150 19.70 14.93 -5.76
CA CYS A 150 20.18 14.87 -7.15
C CYS A 150 21.19 15.96 -7.41
N TYR A 151 22.40 15.56 -7.82
CA TYR A 151 23.44 16.46 -8.25
C TYR A 151 24.09 15.93 -9.53
N ASN A 152 24.26 16.77 -10.55
CA ASN A 152 24.88 16.43 -11.83
C ASN A 152 24.37 15.11 -12.47
N HIS A 153 23.04 14.91 -12.50
CA HIS A 153 22.40 13.69 -13.01
C HIS A 153 22.77 12.41 -12.25
N VAL A 154 23.29 12.53 -11.05
CA VAL A 154 23.45 11.41 -10.10
C VAL A 154 22.47 11.64 -8.98
N VAL A 155 21.60 10.66 -8.76
CA VAL A 155 20.72 10.62 -7.59
C VAL A 155 21.37 9.74 -6.54
N THR A 156 21.49 10.29 -5.34
CA THR A 156 21.89 9.57 -4.14
C THR A 156 20.66 9.26 -3.32
N LEU A 157 20.39 7.97 -3.07
CA LEU A 157 19.42 7.54 -2.09
C LEU A 157 20.14 7.40 -0.74
N HIS A 158 19.70 8.16 0.25
CA HIS A 158 20.11 8.00 1.63
C HIS A 158 19.14 7.03 2.30
N MET A 159 19.67 5.93 2.80
CA MET A 159 18.89 4.83 3.33
C MET A 159 19.14 4.66 4.83
N LYS A 160 18.28 3.88 5.50
CA LYS A 160 18.51 3.46 6.89
C LYS A 160 19.86 2.80 7.04
N ASP A 161 20.34 2.77 8.28
CA ASP A 161 21.65 2.17 8.62
C ASP A 161 22.84 2.87 7.97
N HIS A 162 22.67 4.17 7.60
CA HIS A 162 23.68 5.01 6.95
C HIS A 162 24.16 4.48 5.58
N GLU A 163 23.38 3.61 4.97
CA GLU A 163 23.66 3.16 3.61
C GLU A 163 23.32 4.25 2.59
N THR A 164 24.12 4.33 1.53
CA THR A 164 23.86 5.20 0.38
C THR A 164 23.88 4.39 -0.90
N TYR A 165 22.97 4.73 -1.81
CA TYR A 165 22.95 4.14 -3.15
C TYR A 165 22.95 5.24 -4.20
N HIS A 166 23.87 5.13 -5.16
CA HIS A 166 24.08 6.13 -6.20
C HIS A 166 23.66 5.57 -7.55
N LEU A 167 22.82 6.28 -8.28
CA LEU A 167 22.48 5.90 -9.64
C LEU A 167 22.44 7.11 -10.57
N ARG A 168 22.78 6.89 -11.84
CA ARG A 168 22.73 7.92 -12.87
C ARG A 168 21.33 8.00 -13.44
N THR A 169 20.57 9.00 -12.98
CA THR A 169 19.19 9.25 -13.40
C THR A 169 18.82 10.71 -13.13
N SER A 170 17.66 11.15 -13.61
CA SER A 170 17.16 12.50 -13.31
C SER A 170 16.30 12.53 -12.05
N HIS A 171 16.24 13.71 -11.41
CA HIS A 171 15.32 13.94 -10.30
C HIS A 171 13.86 13.68 -10.72
N SER A 172 13.46 14.10 -11.92
CA SER A 172 12.09 13.92 -12.43
C SER A 172 11.71 12.45 -12.55
N GLN A 173 12.62 11.58 -13.05
CA GLN A 173 12.38 10.14 -13.11
C GLN A 173 12.20 9.53 -11.71
N MET A 174 13.00 9.96 -10.74
CA MET A 174 12.85 9.50 -9.36
C MET A 174 11.58 10.05 -8.70
N GLU A 175 11.19 11.29 -9.00
CA GLU A 175 9.94 11.88 -8.52
C GLU A 175 8.73 11.11 -9.06
N GLU A 176 8.68 10.82 -10.36
CA GLU A 176 7.64 9.99 -10.98
C GLU A 176 7.56 8.57 -10.39
N LEU A 177 8.72 8.00 -10.05
CA LEU A 177 8.81 6.65 -9.50
C LEU A 177 8.38 6.58 -8.02
N LEU A 178 8.80 7.53 -7.18
CA LEU A 178 8.68 7.43 -5.74
C LEU A 178 7.45 8.17 -5.17
N THR A 179 7.03 9.29 -5.76
CA THR A 179 5.91 10.09 -5.20
C THR A 179 4.53 9.43 -5.30
N PRO A 180 4.25 8.48 -6.22
CA PRO A 180 2.96 7.77 -6.23
C PRO A 180 2.66 7.00 -4.94
N CYS A 181 3.66 6.68 -4.11
CA CYS A 181 3.42 6.09 -2.79
C CYS A 181 2.67 7.03 -1.82
N GLY A 182 2.68 8.35 -2.07
CA GLY A 182 1.93 9.37 -1.33
C GLY A 182 2.59 9.87 -0.04
N PHE A 183 3.66 9.23 0.43
CA PHE A 183 4.44 9.64 1.62
C PHE A 183 5.87 10.08 1.29
N ILE A 184 6.30 9.96 0.04
CA ILE A 184 7.54 10.57 -0.45
C ILE A 184 7.17 11.81 -1.25
N VAL A 185 7.74 12.94 -0.88
CA VAL A 185 7.44 14.25 -1.48
C VAL A 185 8.70 15.02 -1.81
N SER A 186 8.58 16.03 -2.67
CA SER A 186 9.70 16.90 -3.06
C SER A 186 9.64 18.24 -2.31
N PRO A 187 10.39 18.42 -1.21
CA PRO A 187 10.39 19.67 -0.42
C PRO A 187 11.15 20.80 -1.11
N ASN A 188 12.13 20.49 -1.96
CA ASN A 188 12.87 21.44 -2.75
C ASN A 188 13.32 20.80 -4.07
N LYS A 189 14.00 21.59 -4.91
CA LYS A 189 14.50 21.12 -6.20
C LYS A 189 15.61 20.07 -5.99
N GLY A 190 15.42 18.89 -6.57
CA GLY A 190 16.42 17.83 -6.55
C GLY A 190 16.39 16.94 -5.30
N VAL A 191 15.44 17.12 -4.39
CA VAL A 191 15.33 16.33 -3.16
C VAL A 191 13.94 15.72 -3.04
N LEU A 192 13.90 14.46 -2.62
CA LEU A 192 12.67 13.77 -2.19
C LEU A 192 12.85 13.33 -0.73
N VAL A 193 11.82 13.45 0.08
CA VAL A 193 11.86 13.07 1.51
C VAL A 193 10.72 12.11 1.84
N ASN A 194 11.03 11.10 2.64
CA ASN A 194 10.05 10.15 3.17
C ASN A 194 9.47 10.68 4.47
N PHE A 195 8.18 10.95 4.51
CA PHE A 195 7.50 11.50 5.69
C PHE A 195 7.48 10.54 6.89
N TYR A 196 7.59 9.23 6.68
CA TYR A 196 7.73 8.28 7.79
C TYR A 196 9.02 8.47 8.57
N GLU A 197 10.02 9.03 7.96
CA GLU A 197 11.34 9.25 8.55
C GLU A 197 11.51 10.66 9.14
N VAL A 198 10.49 11.51 9.02
CA VAL A 198 10.50 12.87 9.61
C VAL A 198 10.14 12.79 11.09
N ILE A 199 11.10 13.14 11.95
CA ILE A 199 10.94 13.21 13.41
C ILE A 199 10.70 14.64 13.91
N GLY A 200 11.08 15.64 13.13
CA GLY A 200 10.86 17.07 13.44
C GLY A 200 10.58 17.87 12.17
N ALA A 201 9.72 18.87 12.27
CA ALA A 201 9.40 19.77 11.18
C ALA A 201 9.36 21.22 11.69
N THR A 202 10.03 22.09 10.97
CA THR A 202 9.95 23.55 11.10
C THR A 202 9.37 24.13 9.82
N ASP A 203 9.18 25.45 9.78
CA ASP A 203 8.74 26.12 8.55
C ASP A 203 9.73 25.97 7.39
N ASP A 204 11.02 25.76 7.69
CA ASP A 204 12.10 25.80 6.72
C ASP A 204 12.77 24.45 6.48
N SER A 205 12.53 23.44 7.31
CA SER A 205 13.21 22.14 7.20
C SER A 205 12.49 20.99 7.87
N PHE A 206 12.82 19.78 7.44
CA PHE A 206 12.52 18.53 8.11
C PHE A 206 13.79 17.97 8.77
N THR A 207 13.66 17.48 10.00
CA THR A 207 14.68 16.66 10.67
C THR A 207 14.30 15.20 10.53
N LEU A 208 15.22 14.36 10.07
CA LEU A 208 14.98 12.95 9.80
C LEU A 208 15.45 12.06 10.96
N SER A 209 15.06 10.79 10.94
CA SER A 209 15.34 9.80 11.97
C SER A 209 16.85 9.51 12.18
N ASP A 210 17.69 9.76 11.16
CA ASP A 210 19.14 9.67 11.23
C ASP A 210 19.83 10.97 11.69
N GLY A 211 19.07 12.01 12.00
CA GLY A 211 19.54 13.34 12.37
C GLY A 211 19.80 14.28 11.18
N SER A 212 19.68 13.80 9.95
CA SER A 212 19.82 14.65 8.76
C SER A 212 18.75 15.74 8.71
N THR A 213 19.09 16.86 8.07
CA THR A 213 18.17 17.99 7.89
C THR A 213 17.92 18.23 6.40
N VAL A 214 16.66 18.19 5.99
CA VAL A 214 16.23 18.45 4.62
C VAL A 214 15.53 19.82 4.54
N PRO A 215 16.07 20.81 3.81
CA PRO A 215 15.47 22.13 3.72
C PRO A 215 14.21 22.12 2.85
N ILE A 216 13.24 22.98 3.21
CA ILE A 216 12.01 23.22 2.46
C ILE A 216 12.13 24.54 1.71
N SER A 217 11.96 24.50 0.38
CA SER A 217 12.02 25.73 -0.41
C SER A 217 10.83 26.65 -0.09
N ARG A 218 11.06 27.97 -0.05
CA ARG A 218 10.01 28.96 0.23
C ARG A 218 8.79 28.81 -0.67
N ARG A 219 9.02 28.47 -1.95
CA ARG A 219 7.97 28.29 -2.95
C ARG A 219 7.07 27.07 -2.65
N LYS A 220 7.64 25.97 -2.16
CA LYS A 220 6.91 24.73 -1.88
C LYS A 220 6.39 24.62 -0.43
N ARG A 221 6.79 25.55 0.46
CA ARG A 221 6.52 25.48 1.89
C ARG A 221 5.05 25.19 2.22
N LYS A 222 4.13 26.02 1.70
CA LYS A 222 2.70 25.87 1.98
C LYS A 222 2.16 24.51 1.55
N GLU A 223 2.53 24.06 0.37
CA GLU A 223 2.10 22.77 -0.20
C GLU A 223 2.67 21.59 0.60
N VAL A 224 3.97 21.59 0.85
CA VAL A 224 4.69 20.51 1.54
C VAL A 224 4.25 20.38 2.99
N MET A 225 4.09 21.51 3.71
CA MET A 225 3.61 21.49 5.09
C MET A 225 2.15 21.05 5.19
N ALA A 226 1.30 21.42 4.24
CA ALA A 226 -0.08 20.91 4.17
C ALA A 226 -0.11 19.39 3.88
N ALA A 227 0.76 18.89 3.00
CA ALA A 227 0.89 17.46 2.74
C ALA A 227 1.40 16.69 3.98
N TYR A 228 2.41 17.21 4.67
CA TYR A 228 2.95 16.62 5.89
C TYR A 228 1.92 16.59 7.02
N THR A 229 1.16 17.68 7.20
CA THR A 229 0.09 17.76 8.20
C THR A 229 -0.99 16.70 7.93
N ARG A 230 -1.45 16.56 6.67
CA ARG A 230 -2.40 15.51 6.28
C ARG A 230 -1.86 14.11 6.56
N PHE A 231 -0.61 13.85 6.17
CA PHE A 231 0.06 12.58 6.44
C PHE A 231 0.08 12.27 7.94
N ARG A 232 0.47 13.21 8.80
CA ARG A 232 0.49 13.03 10.24
C ARG A 232 -0.88 12.73 10.83
N PHE A 233 -1.92 13.43 10.38
CA PHE A 233 -3.29 13.15 10.83
C PHE A 233 -3.77 11.75 10.40
N GLN A 234 -3.45 11.32 9.20
CA GLN A 234 -3.76 9.97 8.74
C GLN A 234 -3.04 8.91 9.59
N LYS A 235 -1.75 9.08 9.83
CA LYS A 235 -0.95 8.18 10.64
C LYS A 235 -1.48 8.07 12.07
N LEU A 236 -1.80 9.18 12.73
CA LEU A 236 -2.38 9.18 14.06
C LEU A 236 -3.74 8.46 14.13
N ARG A 237 -4.57 8.59 13.10
CA ARG A 237 -5.85 7.87 13.03
C ARG A 237 -5.65 6.36 12.92
N SER A 238 -4.66 5.89 12.17
CA SER A 238 -4.35 4.46 12.04
C SER A 238 -3.75 3.86 13.34
N GLU A 239 -3.09 4.67 14.17
CA GLU A 239 -2.49 4.24 15.44
C GLU A 239 -3.49 4.25 16.62
N VAL A 240 -4.56 5.03 16.56
CA VAL A 240 -5.52 5.23 17.68
C VAL A 240 -6.75 4.30 17.59
N GLN A 241 -6.98 3.63 16.48
CA GLN A 241 -8.07 2.65 16.38
C GLN A 241 -7.56 1.25 16.76
N PRO A 242 -8.05 0.70 17.92
CA PRO A 242 -7.70 -0.64 18.38
C PRO A 242 -8.29 -1.74 17.50
#